data_a945b2f61a7b1ffb9df4dbc53796ba24
#
_entry.id   a945b2f61a7b1ffb9df4dbc53796ba24
#
_cell.length_a   1.000
_cell.length_b   1.000
_cell.length_c   1.000
_cell.angle_alpha   90.00
_cell.angle_beta   90.00
_cell.angle_gamma   90.00
#
_symmetry.space_group_name_H-M   'P 1'
#
loop_
_entity.id
_entity.type
_entity.pdbx_description
1 polymer ?
#
loop_
_entity_poly.entity_id
_entity_poly.type
_entity_poly.pdbx_seq_one_letter_code
_entity_poly.pdbx_strand_id
1 'polypeptide(L)'
;SALPPLPEEATENTPEGAEAFIRYYVDVANLAHQTPQLGLVPQLASDVCESCVTMEQQVSDLVAKGERVEEPVYQIDKIEPIGGSTGGVQLFNMNVTLPANRILTAEGAEASSYEATEISGRGGAIWEGDRWWVYELTLTP
;
A
#
# COMPACT_ATOMS: atom_id res chain seq x y z
N SER A 1 -0.47 -11.80 12.94
CA SER A 1 -0.61 -12.02 11.51
C SER A 1 0.72 -11.86 10.80
N ALA A 2 0.99 -12.77 9.91
CA ALA A 2 2.27 -12.84 9.21
C ALA A 2 2.22 -12.10 7.88
N LEU A 3 3.28 -11.33 7.61
CA LEU A 3 3.48 -10.72 6.31
C LEU A 3 3.84 -11.80 5.28
N PRO A 4 3.42 -11.64 4.01
CA PRO A 4 3.95 -12.46 2.93
C PRO A 4 5.48 -12.31 2.83
N PRO A 5 6.18 -13.26 2.21
CA PRO A 5 7.63 -13.15 2.07
C PRO A 5 8.03 -11.90 1.29
N LEU A 6 9.00 -11.16 1.80
CA LEU A 6 9.55 -9.98 1.13
C LEU A 6 10.40 -10.45 -0.06
N PRO A 7 10.18 -9.90 -1.27
CA PRO A 7 11.04 -10.21 -2.41
C PRO A 7 12.49 -9.85 -2.10
N GLU A 8 13.43 -10.66 -2.55
CA GLU A 8 14.84 -10.43 -2.30
C GLU A 8 15.31 -9.07 -2.81
N GLU A 9 14.82 -8.65 -3.98
CA GLU A 9 15.13 -7.36 -4.57
C GLU A 9 14.77 -6.20 -3.65
N ALA A 10 13.67 -6.32 -2.90
CA ALA A 10 13.20 -5.28 -1.98
C ALA A 10 14.09 -5.15 -0.74
N THR A 11 15.09 -6.00 -0.57
CA THR A 11 16.05 -5.92 0.53
C THR A 11 17.29 -5.10 0.16
N GLU A 12 17.39 -4.63 -1.08
CA GLU A 12 18.57 -3.91 -1.56
C GLU A 12 18.37 -2.40 -1.44
N ASN A 13 19.43 -1.72 -0.99
CA ASN A 13 19.43 -0.24 -0.88
C ASN A 13 19.75 0.39 -2.22
N THR A 14 18.84 0.26 -3.17
CA THR A 14 18.92 0.79 -4.53
C THR A 14 17.58 1.36 -4.93
N PRO A 15 17.49 2.23 -5.95
CA PRO A 15 16.18 2.69 -6.45
C PRO A 15 15.28 1.53 -6.87
N GLU A 16 15.85 0.50 -7.51
CA GLU A 16 15.12 -0.71 -7.91
C GLU A 16 14.61 -1.47 -6.69
N GLY A 17 15.41 -1.55 -5.63
CA GLY A 17 15.00 -2.18 -4.37
C GLY A 17 13.88 -1.41 -3.70
N ALA A 18 13.94 -0.08 -3.71
CA ALA A 18 12.87 0.77 -3.18
C ALA A 18 11.58 0.59 -3.97
N GLU A 19 11.66 0.50 -5.30
CA GLU A 19 10.49 0.25 -6.14
C GLU A 19 9.86 -1.12 -5.81
N ALA A 20 10.68 -2.15 -5.72
CA ALA A 20 10.21 -3.49 -5.36
C ALA A 20 9.52 -3.48 -4.00
N PHE A 21 10.04 -2.69 -3.05
CA PHE A 21 9.44 -2.55 -1.73
C PHE A 21 8.07 -1.86 -1.79
N ILE A 22 7.94 -0.77 -2.56
CA ILE A 22 6.66 -0.07 -2.71
C ILE A 22 5.62 -1.00 -3.35
N ARG A 23 6.00 -1.79 -4.37
CA ARG A 23 5.10 -2.77 -4.98
C ARG A 23 4.66 -3.83 -3.96
N TYR A 24 5.59 -4.30 -3.17
CA TYR A 24 5.30 -5.26 -2.09
C TYR A 24 4.32 -4.65 -1.07
N TYR A 25 4.54 -3.39 -0.69
CA TYR A 25 3.65 -2.70 0.23
C TYR A 25 2.21 -2.65 -0.31
N VAL A 26 2.06 -2.33 -1.59
CA VAL A 26 0.72 -2.30 -2.22
C VAL A 26 0.08 -3.69 -2.21
N ASP A 27 0.86 -4.73 -2.47
CA ASP A 27 0.35 -6.11 -2.39
C ASP A 27 -0.14 -6.44 -0.97
N VAL A 28 0.61 -6.02 0.04
CA VAL A 28 0.23 -6.22 1.45
C VAL A 28 -1.02 -5.40 1.79
N ALA A 29 -1.12 -4.17 1.29
CA ALA A 29 -2.31 -3.34 1.48
C ALA A 29 -3.54 -4.00 0.87
N ASN A 30 -3.41 -4.56 -0.33
CA ASN A 30 -4.51 -5.29 -0.97
C ASN A 30 -4.91 -6.52 -0.15
N LEU A 31 -3.93 -7.28 0.32
CA LEU A 31 -4.20 -8.43 1.19
C LEU A 31 -4.96 -8.01 2.45
N ALA A 32 -4.52 -6.92 3.08
CA ALA A 32 -5.13 -6.42 4.31
C ALA A 32 -6.59 -5.98 4.12
N HIS A 33 -6.97 -5.57 2.90
CA HIS A 33 -8.36 -5.20 2.60
C HIS A 33 -9.20 -6.42 2.18
N GLN A 34 -8.62 -7.36 1.45
CA GLN A 34 -9.35 -8.54 0.97
C GLN A 34 -9.51 -9.63 2.04
N THR A 35 -8.54 -9.72 2.94
CA THR A 35 -8.57 -10.61 4.09
C THR A 35 -8.25 -9.76 5.31
N PRO A 36 -9.22 -8.97 5.80
CA PRO A 36 -8.94 -7.92 6.78
C PRO A 36 -8.25 -8.42 8.03
N GLN A 37 -7.10 -7.85 8.29
CA GLN A 37 -6.33 -8.11 9.48
C GLN A 37 -5.49 -6.89 9.83
N LEU A 38 -5.47 -6.57 11.13
CA LEU A 38 -4.72 -5.43 11.65
C LEU A 38 -3.24 -5.77 11.77
N GLY A 39 -2.41 -4.75 11.66
CA GLY A 39 -1.00 -4.85 11.97
C GLY A 39 -0.09 -5.16 10.79
N LEU A 40 -0.62 -5.47 9.59
CA LEU A 40 0.22 -5.74 8.42
C LEU A 40 0.87 -4.46 7.88
N VAL A 41 0.03 -3.46 7.57
CA VAL A 41 0.49 -2.19 6.99
C VAL A 41 1.46 -1.45 7.93
N PRO A 42 1.18 -1.32 9.23
CA PRO A 42 2.12 -0.61 10.12
C PRO A 42 3.51 -1.21 10.20
N GLN A 43 3.66 -2.50 9.95
CA GLN A 43 4.99 -3.14 9.95
C GLN A 43 5.89 -2.64 8.83
N LEU A 44 5.32 -1.99 7.81
CA LEU A 44 6.04 -1.54 6.62
C LEU A 44 6.15 -0.01 6.54
N ALA A 45 5.40 0.71 7.39
CA ALA A 45 5.29 2.16 7.32
C ALA A 45 6.21 2.85 8.31
N SER A 46 6.82 3.95 7.88
CA SER A 46 7.55 4.82 8.80
C SER A 46 6.54 5.66 9.60
N ASP A 47 7.02 6.26 10.69
CA ASP A 47 6.18 7.06 11.59
C ASP A 47 5.57 8.29 10.91
N VAL A 48 6.15 8.75 9.82
CA VAL A 48 5.71 9.98 9.13
C VAL A 48 4.72 9.71 7.99
N CYS A 49 4.42 8.45 7.70
CA CYS A 49 3.50 8.11 6.60
C CYS A 49 2.05 8.24 7.07
N GLU A 50 1.45 9.43 6.89
CA GLU A 50 0.07 9.69 7.31
C GLU A 50 -0.95 8.85 6.55
N SER A 51 -0.75 8.66 5.24
CA SER A 51 -1.64 7.83 4.43
C SER A 51 -1.60 6.37 4.86
N CYS A 52 -0.47 5.91 5.40
CA CYS A 52 -0.37 4.56 5.94
C CYS A 52 -1.24 4.40 7.19
N VAL A 53 -1.28 5.43 8.04
CA VAL A 53 -2.16 5.45 9.22
C VAL A 53 -3.63 5.41 8.79
N THR A 54 -3.99 6.24 7.81
CA THR A 54 -5.36 6.26 7.27
C THR A 54 -5.74 4.89 6.69
N MET A 55 -4.82 4.24 6.00
CA MET A 55 -5.06 2.91 5.44
C MET A 55 -5.33 1.88 6.54
N GLU A 56 -4.55 1.91 7.62
CA GLU A 56 -4.79 0.99 8.73
C GLU A 56 -6.15 1.24 9.39
N GLN A 57 -6.59 2.50 9.46
CA GLN A 57 -7.92 2.83 9.97
C GLN A 57 -9.01 2.25 9.08
N GLN A 58 -8.84 2.28 7.77
CA GLN A 58 -9.78 1.67 6.82
C GLN A 58 -9.89 0.16 7.05
N VAL A 59 -8.74 -0.50 7.25
CA VAL A 59 -8.72 -1.93 7.55
C VAL A 59 -9.41 -2.21 8.89
N SER A 60 -9.18 -1.36 9.89
CA SER A 60 -9.81 -1.48 11.20
C SER A 60 -11.34 -1.39 11.08
N ASP A 61 -11.85 -0.48 10.25
CA ASP A 61 -13.28 -0.35 10.02
C ASP A 61 -13.86 -1.61 9.37
N LEU A 62 -13.14 -2.19 8.41
CA LEU A 62 -13.57 -3.45 7.80
C LEU A 62 -13.65 -4.58 8.83
N VAL A 63 -12.62 -4.71 9.67
CA VAL A 63 -12.59 -5.71 10.73
C VAL A 63 -13.78 -5.52 11.69
N ALA A 64 -14.04 -4.27 12.10
CA ALA A 64 -15.10 -3.97 13.05
C ALA A 64 -16.49 -4.31 12.50
N LYS A 65 -16.71 -4.19 11.19
CA LYS A 65 -17.98 -4.48 10.53
C LYS A 65 -18.09 -5.91 10.02
N GLY A 66 -17.01 -6.69 10.10
CA GLY A 66 -16.98 -8.03 9.52
C GLY A 66 -17.05 -8.01 7.99
N GLU A 67 -16.54 -6.94 7.37
CA GLU A 67 -16.60 -6.75 5.92
C GLU A 67 -15.22 -6.95 5.31
N ARG A 68 -15.20 -7.18 3.99
CA ARG A 68 -13.96 -7.28 3.22
C ARG A 68 -14.16 -6.70 1.83
N VAL A 69 -13.07 -6.28 1.21
CA VAL A 69 -13.08 -5.84 -0.18
C VAL A 69 -12.94 -7.08 -1.07
N GLU A 70 -13.72 -7.14 -2.14
CA GLU A 70 -13.78 -8.33 -3.00
C GLU A 70 -12.52 -8.51 -3.84
N GLU A 71 -12.10 -7.46 -4.53
CA GLU A 71 -10.97 -7.48 -5.45
C GLU A 71 -9.83 -6.62 -4.92
N PRO A 72 -8.61 -6.72 -5.48
CA PRO A 72 -7.53 -5.82 -5.09
C PRO A 72 -7.96 -4.36 -5.19
N VAL A 73 -7.61 -3.57 -4.17
CA VAL A 73 -8.01 -2.16 -4.09
C VAL A 73 -7.15 -1.30 -4.99
N TYR A 74 -5.85 -1.58 -5.05
CA TYR A 74 -4.87 -0.74 -5.74
C TYR A 74 -4.16 -1.49 -6.85
N GLN A 75 -4.04 -0.84 -8.01
CA GLN A 75 -3.27 -1.36 -9.14
C GLN A 75 -2.26 -0.29 -9.54
N ILE A 76 -0.99 -0.57 -9.41
CA ILE A 76 0.06 0.35 -9.86
C ILE A 76 0.13 0.27 -11.38
N ASP A 77 -0.20 1.37 -12.05
CA ASP A 77 -0.11 1.46 -13.51
C ASP A 77 1.27 1.93 -13.93
N LYS A 78 1.89 2.79 -13.13
CA LYS A 78 3.19 3.36 -13.41
C LYS A 78 3.88 3.76 -12.12
N ILE A 79 5.16 3.46 -12.01
CA ILE A 79 6.00 3.92 -10.91
C ILE A 79 7.38 4.20 -11.49
N GLU A 80 7.86 5.43 -11.31
CA GLU A 80 9.14 5.88 -11.86
C GLU A 80 9.94 6.62 -10.79
N PRO A 81 11.23 6.30 -10.63
CA PRO A 81 12.05 7.01 -9.65
C PRO A 81 12.26 8.46 -10.04
N ILE A 82 12.28 9.33 -9.06
CA ILE A 82 12.60 10.75 -9.21
C ILE A 82 14.04 10.92 -8.73
N GLY A 83 14.98 10.93 -9.67
CA GLY A 83 16.38 11.02 -9.33
C GLY A 83 16.88 9.83 -8.50
N GLY A 84 17.99 10.03 -7.81
CA GLY A 84 18.52 9.05 -6.89
C GLY A 84 18.07 9.33 -5.48
N SER A 85 18.44 8.42 -4.57
CA SER A 85 18.11 8.53 -3.16
C SER A 85 18.84 9.72 -2.53
N THR A 86 18.14 10.49 -1.70
CA THR A 86 18.71 11.63 -0.96
C THR A 86 18.29 11.48 0.51
N GLY A 87 19.29 11.48 1.40
CA GLY A 87 19.01 11.31 2.83
C GLY A 87 18.33 9.99 3.17
N GLY A 88 18.61 8.94 2.38
CA GLY A 88 17.99 7.64 2.56
C GLY A 88 16.60 7.52 1.95
N VAL A 89 16.05 8.60 1.39
CA VAL A 89 14.71 8.61 0.81
C VAL A 89 14.78 8.47 -0.71
N GLN A 90 14.05 7.51 -1.26
CA GLN A 90 13.86 7.38 -2.70
C GLN A 90 12.41 7.73 -3.02
N LEU A 91 12.24 8.73 -3.88
CA LEU A 91 10.92 9.20 -4.32
C LEU A 91 10.57 8.65 -5.70
N PHE A 92 9.27 8.55 -5.94
CA PHE A 92 8.72 8.05 -7.20
C PHE A 92 7.52 8.90 -7.63
N ASN A 93 7.35 9.05 -8.94
CA ASN A 93 6.08 9.44 -9.52
C ASN A 93 5.26 8.18 -9.72
N MET A 94 4.00 8.21 -9.33
CA MET A 94 3.12 7.04 -9.38
C MET A 94 1.78 7.36 -10.03
N ASN A 95 1.30 6.42 -10.82
CA ASN A 95 -0.08 6.40 -11.32
C ASN A 95 -0.70 5.09 -10.84
N VAL A 96 -1.85 5.20 -10.19
CA VAL A 96 -2.52 4.05 -9.57
C VAL A 96 -3.99 4.08 -9.96
N THR A 97 -4.52 2.93 -10.32
CA THR A 97 -5.96 2.74 -10.54
C THR A 97 -6.55 2.05 -9.32
N LEU A 98 -7.66 2.58 -8.82
CA LEU A 98 -8.53 1.86 -7.92
C LEU A 98 -9.65 1.29 -8.77
N PRO A 99 -9.63 -0.01 -9.13
CA PRO A 99 -10.68 -0.60 -9.99
C PRO A 99 -12.04 -0.53 -9.33
N ALA A 100 -13.10 -0.57 -10.13
CA ALA A 100 -14.45 -0.74 -9.61
C ALA A 100 -14.49 -1.98 -8.73
N ASN A 101 -15.14 -1.90 -7.58
CA ASN A 101 -15.01 -2.95 -6.57
C ASN A 101 -16.24 -2.99 -5.66
N ARG A 102 -16.38 -4.08 -4.91
CA ARG A 102 -17.45 -4.24 -3.94
C ARG A 102 -16.86 -4.49 -2.55
N ILE A 103 -17.59 -4.01 -1.56
CA ILE A 103 -17.32 -4.35 -0.17
C ILE A 103 -18.38 -5.37 0.21
N LEU A 104 -17.96 -6.54 0.69
CA LEU A 104 -18.82 -7.66 1.00
C LEU A 104 -18.99 -7.83 2.49
N THR A 105 -20.17 -8.30 2.89
CA THR A 105 -20.43 -8.69 4.28
C THR A 105 -19.75 -10.02 4.58
N ALA A 106 -19.78 -10.45 5.85
CA ALA A 106 -19.23 -11.74 6.26
C ALA A 106 -19.92 -12.90 5.52
N GLU A 107 -21.18 -12.75 5.12
CA GLU A 107 -21.95 -13.75 4.38
C GLU A 107 -21.72 -13.68 2.87
N GLY A 108 -20.91 -12.72 2.39
CA GLY A 108 -20.60 -12.59 0.99
C GLY A 108 -21.58 -11.74 0.19
N ALA A 109 -22.52 -11.06 0.85
CA ALA A 109 -23.44 -10.16 0.19
C ALA A 109 -22.78 -8.78 0.00
N GLU A 110 -23.23 -8.03 -1.01
CA GLU A 110 -22.72 -6.69 -1.23
C GLU A 110 -23.22 -5.73 -0.14
N ALA A 111 -22.29 -5.13 0.60
CA ALA A 111 -22.60 -4.07 1.57
C ALA A 111 -22.58 -2.71 0.88
N SER A 112 -21.62 -2.49 -0.01
CA SER A 112 -21.49 -1.28 -0.80
C SER A 112 -20.60 -1.53 -2.02
N SER A 113 -20.55 -0.57 -2.92
CA SER A 113 -19.70 -0.65 -4.10
C SER A 113 -19.17 0.74 -4.46
N TYR A 114 -18.12 0.78 -5.25
CA TYR A 114 -17.59 2.04 -5.76
C TYR A 114 -17.07 1.83 -7.18
N GLU A 115 -17.07 2.94 -7.94
CA GLU A 115 -16.61 2.93 -9.32
C GLU A 115 -15.09 3.09 -9.39
N ALA A 116 -14.52 2.77 -10.55
CA ALA A 116 -13.09 2.91 -10.77
C ALA A 116 -12.67 4.38 -10.67
N THR A 117 -11.50 4.60 -10.08
CA THR A 117 -10.90 5.93 -9.94
C THR A 117 -9.42 5.83 -10.21
N GLU A 118 -8.87 6.83 -10.89
CA GLU A 118 -7.42 6.92 -11.12
C GLU A 118 -6.86 8.02 -10.23
N ILE A 119 -5.75 7.72 -9.56
CA ILE A 119 -5.04 8.67 -8.71
C ILE A 119 -3.58 8.72 -9.14
N SER A 120 -2.94 9.85 -8.92
CA SER A 120 -1.53 10.02 -9.26
C SER A 120 -0.86 10.96 -8.27
N GLY A 121 0.45 10.90 -8.22
CA GLY A 121 1.22 11.75 -7.35
C GLY A 121 2.55 11.11 -6.99
N ARG A 122 2.90 11.23 -5.73
CA ARG A 122 4.23 10.86 -5.26
C ARG A 122 4.17 9.77 -4.22
N GLY A 123 5.10 8.81 -4.33
CA GLY A 123 5.36 7.83 -3.30
C GLY A 123 6.82 7.88 -2.92
N GLY A 124 7.16 7.39 -1.73
CA GLY A 124 8.53 7.35 -1.30
C GLY A 124 8.79 6.27 -0.26
N ALA A 125 10.03 5.77 -0.27
CA ALA A 125 10.51 4.82 0.71
C ALA A 125 11.77 5.39 1.36
N ILE A 126 11.97 5.11 2.65
CA ILE A 126 13.16 5.53 3.37
C ILE A 126 13.92 4.29 3.85
N TRP A 127 15.24 4.34 3.69
CA TRP A 127 16.13 3.27 4.16
C TRP A 127 16.61 3.61 5.56
N GLU A 128 16.18 2.80 6.54
CA GLU A 128 16.60 2.95 7.94
C GLU A 128 16.71 1.57 8.59
N GLY A 129 17.72 1.36 9.41
CA GLY A 129 17.90 0.11 10.12
C GLY A 129 18.03 -1.08 9.18
N ASP A 130 18.77 -0.90 8.09
CA ASP A 130 19.07 -1.91 7.08
C ASP A 130 17.82 -2.45 6.35
N ARG A 131 16.79 -1.61 6.20
CA ARG A 131 15.61 -1.98 5.42
C ARG A 131 14.87 -0.75 4.91
N TRP A 132 13.98 -0.97 3.94
CA TRP A 132 13.05 0.04 3.46
C TRP A 132 11.81 0.12 4.35
N TRP A 133 11.25 1.35 4.44
CA TRP A 133 9.98 1.66 5.08
C TRP A 133 9.23 2.59 4.14
N VAL A 134 7.90 2.54 4.11
CA VAL A 134 7.13 3.51 3.33
C VAL A 134 7.24 4.86 4.04
N TYR A 135 7.70 5.87 3.29
CA TYR A 135 7.94 7.22 3.80
C TYR A 135 6.74 8.12 3.59
N GLU A 136 6.20 8.13 2.36
CA GLU A 136 5.01 8.91 2.02
C GLU A 136 4.28 8.30 0.83
N LEU A 137 2.97 8.56 0.79
CA LEU A 137 2.13 8.29 -0.38
C LEU A 137 1.16 9.46 -0.47
N THR A 138 1.37 10.33 -1.46
CA THR A 138 0.55 11.53 -1.68
C THR A 138 -0.05 11.43 -3.07
N LEU A 139 -1.16 10.71 -3.16
CA LEU A 139 -1.83 10.40 -4.42
C LEU A 139 -3.25 10.98 -4.37
N THR A 140 -3.63 11.69 -5.43
CA THR A 140 -4.95 12.33 -5.53
C THR A 140 -5.54 12.12 -6.92
N PRO A 141 -6.87 12.23 -7.04
CA PRO A 141 -7.55 12.15 -8.35
C PRO A 141 -7.08 13.19 -9.35
#